data_e88694c7c203e5dcf2509975e0c4f88f
#
_entry.id   e88694c7c203e5dcf2509975e0c4f88f
#
_cell.length_a   1.000
_cell.length_b   1.000
_cell.length_c   1.000
_cell.angle_alpha   90.00
_cell.angle_beta   90.00
_cell.angle_gamma   90.00
#
_symmetry.space_group_name_H-M   'P 1'
#
loop_
_entity.id
_entity.type
_entity.pdbx_description
1 polymer ?
#
loop_
_entity_poly.entity_id
_entity_poly.type
_entity_poly.pdbx_seq_one_letter_code
_entity_poly.pdbx_strand_id
1 'polypeptide(L)'
;MYQGNQPAPQPQYNGVPMQPKKKKTGLIIGVVLGVIVLISIVSAALVYFLWWQNPEKMVTDAMSNAVMSKKMTANGKVVVDMRDQGKIELNVKTATDSGKSKANIDAKLDIKGVEKNISLKGDVIIDSDGTIYVKINNFKDLYGTLLEVVMESSSGGKMSRAQIETYRDQTLRKMSSEIDKMGNTWMKISPDEIGDEYKCGIDALKKIQSDESVRKELAQIYQKNSFFTIKDSKISDRNGGRGFELQGDNSKLSKFNDELKNS
;
A
#
# COMPACT_ATOMS: atom_id res chain seq x y z
N MET A 1 33.92 -6.06 -82.38
CA MET A 1 33.55 -7.00 -81.37
C MET A 1 33.69 -6.29 -79.99
N TYR A 2 32.59 -5.81 -79.44
CA TYR A 2 32.54 -5.23 -78.09
C TYR A 2 31.94 -6.25 -77.14
N GLN A 3 32.73 -6.76 -76.20
CA GLN A 3 32.23 -7.58 -75.08
C GLN A 3 31.68 -6.63 -74.04
N GLY A 4 30.38 -6.75 -73.75
CA GLY A 4 29.71 -6.02 -72.72
C GLY A 4 30.00 -6.70 -71.35
N ASN A 5 30.51 -5.89 -70.42
CA ASN A 5 30.65 -6.28 -69.01
C ASN A 5 29.28 -6.36 -68.36
N GLN A 6 28.90 -7.53 -67.89
CA GLN A 6 27.73 -7.69 -67.03
C GLN A 6 28.08 -7.22 -65.60
N PRO A 7 27.23 -6.46 -64.95
CA PRO A 7 27.42 -6.09 -63.53
C PRO A 7 27.16 -7.30 -62.62
N ALA A 8 27.99 -7.46 -61.61
CA ALA A 8 27.89 -8.50 -60.61
C ALA A 8 26.58 -8.36 -59.79
N PRO A 9 25.96 -9.47 -59.36
CA PRO A 9 24.76 -9.44 -58.55
C PRO A 9 25.06 -8.88 -57.15
N GLN A 10 24.26 -7.88 -56.74
CA GLN A 10 24.32 -7.33 -55.39
C GLN A 10 23.84 -8.37 -54.36
N PRO A 11 24.49 -8.50 -53.19
CA PRO A 11 24.02 -9.38 -52.16
C PRO A 11 22.70 -8.87 -51.59
N GLN A 12 21.68 -9.70 -51.68
CA GLN A 12 20.40 -9.47 -51.01
C GLN A 12 20.61 -9.55 -49.48
N TYR A 13 20.53 -8.39 -48.83
CA TYR A 13 20.44 -8.31 -47.39
C TYR A 13 19.06 -8.83 -46.97
N ASN A 14 18.97 -10.08 -46.52
CA ASN A 14 17.80 -10.60 -45.81
C ASN A 14 17.70 -9.89 -44.47
N GLY A 15 16.92 -8.81 -44.44
CA GLY A 15 16.54 -8.12 -43.20
C GLY A 15 15.80 -9.09 -42.29
N VAL A 16 16.46 -9.52 -41.23
CA VAL A 16 15.81 -10.25 -40.14
C VAL A 16 14.69 -9.36 -39.60
N PRO A 17 13.42 -9.82 -39.58
CA PRO A 17 12.33 -9.03 -39.01
C PRO A 17 12.65 -8.73 -37.56
N MET A 18 12.92 -7.45 -37.24
CA MET A 18 12.99 -7.01 -35.85
C MET A 18 11.65 -7.27 -35.17
N GLN A 19 11.59 -8.27 -34.33
CA GLN A 19 10.45 -8.47 -33.45
C GLN A 19 10.21 -7.18 -32.64
N PRO A 20 8.98 -6.66 -32.62
CA PRO A 20 8.68 -5.47 -31.84
C PRO A 20 8.97 -5.77 -30.37
N LYS A 21 9.96 -5.07 -29.79
CA LYS A 21 10.28 -5.14 -28.38
C LYS A 21 9.00 -4.80 -27.60
N LYS A 22 8.38 -5.80 -26.98
CA LYS A 22 7.24 -5.61 -26.08
C LYS A 22 7.64 -4.56 -25.05
N LYS A 23 6.95 -3.41 -25.06
CA LYS A 23 7.20 -2.31 -24.14
C LYS A 23 6.96 -2.80 -22.71
N LYS A 24 8.03 -3.06 -21.96
CA LYS A 24 8.01 -3.50 -20.55
C LYS A 24 7.51 -2.40 -19.57
N THR A 25 7.22 -1.20 -20.10
CA THR A 25 6.68 -0.06 -19.36
C THR A 25 5.37 -0.39 -18.63
N GLY A 26 4.51 -1.24 -19.22
CA GLY A 26 3.27 -1.67 -18.58
C GLY A 26 3.48 -2.52 -17.34
N LEU A 27 4.55 -3.30 -17.27
CA LEU A 27 4.85 -4.14 -16.11
C LEU A 27 5.34 -3.29 -14.92
N ILE A 28 6.16 -2.28 -15.20
CA ILE A 28 6.66 -1.35 -14.16
C ILE A 28 5.51 -0.51 -13.61
N ILE A 29 4.65 0.01 -14.50
CA ILE A 29 3.45 0.75 -14.10
C ILE A 29 2.51 -0.17 -13.32
N GLY A 30 2.33 -1.43 -13.74
CA GLY A 30 1.50 -2.42 -13.05
C GLY A 30 2.02 -2.75 -11.65
N VAL A 31 3.35 -2.87 -11.47
CA VAL A 31 3.96 -3.11 -10.15
C VAL A 31 3.81 -1.88 -9.25
N VAL A 32 4.07 -0.68 -9.78
CA VAL A 32 3.92 0.57 -9.00
C VAL A 32 2.46 0.78 -8.60
N LEU A 33 1.52 0.59 -9.52
CA LEU A 33 0.09 0.64 -9.23
C LEU A 33 -0.33 -0.46 -8.26
N GLY A 34 0.19 -1.69 -8.41
CA GLY A 34 -0.06 -2.80 -7.50
C GLY A 34 0.42 -2.51 -6.08
N VAL A 35 1.59 -1.90 -5.92
CA VAL A 35 2.12 -1.47 -4.62
C VAL A 35 1.28 -0.33 -4.03
N ILE A 36 0.87 0.65 -4.85
CA ILE A 36 -0.01 1.75 -4.41
C ILE A 36 -1.38 1.21 -3.97
N VAL A 37 -1.97 0.29 -4.73
CA VAL A 37 -3.23 -0.37 -4.38
C VAL A 37 -3.08 -1.21 -3.12
N LEU A 38 -1.99 -1.96 -2.97
CA LEU A 38 -1.70 -2.74 -1.75
C LEU A 38 -1.57 -1.82 -0.52
N ILE A 39 -0.88 -0.69 -0.67
CA ILE A 39 -0.75 0.31 0.41
C ILE A 39 -2.09 0.98 0.69
N SER A 40 -2.88 1.28 -0.33
CA SER A 40 -4.23 1.85 -0.15
C SER A 40 -5.15 0.86 0.55
N ILE A 41 -5.11 -0.42 0.17
CA ILE A 41 -5.87 -1.50 0.83
C ILE A 41 -5.37 -1.72 2.26
N VAL A 42 -4.05 -1.76 2.47
CA VAL A 42 -3.46 -1.92 3.81
C VAL A 42 -3.69 -0.67 4.65
N SER A 43 -3.63 0.53 4.07
CA SER A 43 -3.96 1.78 4.78
C SER A 43 -5.45 1.86 5.11
N ALA A 44 -6.32 1.50 4.17
CA ALA A 44 -7.76 1.40 4.43
C ALA A 44 -8.08 0.28 5.43
N ALA A 45 -7.43 -0.88 5.33
CA ALA A 45 -7.54 -1.95 6.31
C ALA A 45 -6.95 -1.55 7.65
N LEU A 46 -5.86 -0.78 7.71
CA LEU A 46 -5.28 -0.29 8.96
C LEU A 46 -6.11 0.82 9.59
N VAL A 47 -6.63 1.76 8.82
CA VAL A 47 -7.60 2.75 9.30
C VAL A 47 -8.86 2.03 9.80
N TYR A 48 -9.33 1.04 9.06
CA TYR A 48 -10.44 0.16 9.45
C TYR A 48 -10.08 -0.67 10.70
N PHE A 49 -8.90 -1.33 10.74
CA PHE A 49 -8.42 -2.12 11.88
C PHE A 49 -8.08 -1.27 13.10
N LEU A 50 -7.45 -0.12 12.95
CA LEU A 50 -7.18 0.81 14.06
C LEU A 50 -8.46 1.40 14.65
N TRP A 51 -9.52 1.49 13.86
CA TRP A 51 -10.86 1.84 14.34
C TRP A 51 -11.56 0.69 15.08
N TRP A 52 -11.11 -0.55 14.91
CA TRP A 52 -11.77 -1.76 15.41
C TRP A 52 -10.94 -2.57 16.40
N GLN A 53 -9.77 -2.09 16.80
CA GLN A 53 -8.93 -2.80 17.79
C GLN A 53 -9.43 -2.60 19.20
N ASN A 54 -9.61 -3.70 19.90
CA ASN A 54 -10.14 -3.69 21.23
C ASN A 54 -9.58 -4.80 22.14
N PRO A 55 -9.34 -4.54 23.39
CA PRO A 55 -9.39 -5.57 24.40
C PRO A 55 -10.25 -5.20 25.57
N GLU A 56 -11.16 -6.12 25.86
CA GLU A 56 -12.06 -6.15 26.99
C GLU A 56 -12.54 -4.78 27.53
N LYS A 57 -13.33 -4.70 28.54
CA LYS A 57 -14.15 -3.54 28.86
C LYS A 57 -13.46 -2.15 28.80
N MET A 58 -12.17 -2.04 29.19
CA MET A 58 -11.47 -0.74 29.16
C MET A 58 -11.17 -0.21 27.77
N VAL A 59 -10.90 -1.08 26.84
CA VAL A 59 -10.65 -0.70 25.44
C VAL A 59 -11.96 -0.66 24.67
N THR A 60 -12.98 -1.46 25.05
CA THR A 60 -14.34 -1.30 24.54
C THR A 60 -14.87 0.12 24.78
N ASP A 61 -14.69 0.64 25.98
CA ASP A 61 -15.12 1.99 26.31
C ASP A 61 -14.24 3.05 25.61
N ALA A 62 -12.93 2.82 25.52
CA ALA A 62 -12.02 3.69 24.79
C ALA A 62 -12.32 3.70 23.29
N MET A 63 -12.69 2.55 22.72
CA MET A 63 -13.07 2.43 21.30
C MET A 63 -14.46 3.04 21.04
N SER A 64 -15.44 2.78 21.90
CA SER A 64 -16.73 3.45 21.78
C SER A 64 -16.56 4.97 21.79
N ASN A 65 -15.70 5.47 22.67
CA ASN A 65 -15.37 6.89 22.72
C ASN A 65 -14.58 7.35 21.48
N ALA A 66 -13.67 6.54 20.95
CA ALA A 66 -12.92 6.85 19.74
C ALA A 66 -13.84 6.84 18.50
N VAL A 67 -14.77 5.87 18.39
CA VAL A 67 -15.78 5.82 17.32
C VAL A 67 -16.74 7.02 17.39
N MET A 68 -17.06 7.46 18.62
CA MET A 68 -17.87 8.65 18.84
C MET A 68 -17.09 9.96 18.63
N SER A 69 -15.78 9.92 18.63
CA SER A 69 -14.94 11.10 18.46
C SER A 69 -14.87 11.52 16.99
N LYS A 70 -15.11 12.81 16.72
CA LYS A 70 -14.91 13.39 15.40
C LYS A 70 -13.43 13.62 15.07
N LYS A 71 -12.56 13.56 16.08
CA LYS A 71 -11.12 13.78 15.96
C LYS A 71 -10.37 12.64 16.63
N MET A 72 -9.47 12.03 15.88
CA MET A 72 -8.66 10.93 16.38
C MET A 72 -7.25 10.98 15.78
N THR A 73 -6.27 10.65 16.59
CA THR A 73 -4.92 10.35 16.12
C THR A 73 -4.52 8.96 16.56
N ALA A 74 -3.90 8.21 15.67
CA ALA A 74 -3.41 6.89 15.98
C ALA A 74 -2.03 6.64 15.37
N ASN A 75 -1.21 5.88 16.09
CA ASN A 75 0.07 5.40 15.59
C ASN A 75 0.06 3.88 15.69
N GLY A 76 0.40 3.21 14.62
CA GLY A 76 0.43 1.76 14.57
C GLY A 76 1.70 1.23 13.91
N LYS A 77 2.16 0.07 14.37
CA LYS A 77 3.17 -0.73 13.70
C LYS A 77 2.57 -2.10 13.45
N VAL A 78 2.57 -2.52 12.19
CA VAL A 78 2.18 -3.86 11.77
C VAL A 78 3.39 -4.58 11.23
N VAL A 79 3.57 -5.81 11.67
CA VAL A 79 4.62 -6.69 11.16
C VAL A 79 3.95 -7.96 10.67
N VAL A 80 4.11 -8.25 9.38
CA VAL A 80 3.61 -9.48 8.78
C VAL A 80 4.81 -10.34 8.42
N ASP A 81 4.95 -11.47 9.07
CA ASP A 81 5.94 -12.48 8.75
C ASP A 81 5.34 -13.47 7.75
N MET A 82 5.86 -13.47 6.53
CA MET A 82 5.42 -14.36 5.45
C MET A 82 6.23 -15.66 5.41
N ARG A 83 6.88 -16.01 6.53
CA ARG A 83 7.71 -17.20 6.70
C ARG A 83 8.83 -17.26 5.65
N ASP A 84 8.66 -18.17 4.66
CA ASP A 84 9.70 -18.42 3.64
C ASP A 84 9.76 -17.35 2.54
N GLN A 85 8.84 -16.42 2.49
CA GLN A 85 8.77 -15.39 1.44
C GLN A 85 9.36 -14.05 1.87
N GLY A 86 9.41 -13.78 3.18
CA GLY A 86 9.97 -12.51 3.69
C GLY A 86 9.14 -11.88 4.78
N LYS A 87 9.34 -10.58 4.99
CA LYS A 87 8.72 -9.81 6.07
C LYS A 87 8.25 -8.45 5.58
N ILE A 88 7.08 -8.04 6.02
CA ILE A 88 6.56 -6.69 5.80
C ILE A 88 6.51 -5.97 7.15
N GLU A 89 7.14 -4.81 7.24
CA GLU A 89 6.98 -3.90 8.37
C GLU A 89 6.27 -2.64 7.88
N LEU A 90 5.20 -2.27 8.55
CA LEU A 90 4.42 -1.09 8.21
C LEU A 90 4.21 -0.24 9.45
N ASN A 91 4.70 0.99 9.41
CA ASN A 91 4.44 2.01 10.42
C ASN A 91 3.47 3.02 9.82
N VAL A 92 2.37 3.28 10.53
CA VAL A 92 1.34 4.22 10.09
C VAL A 92 1.03 5.19 11.21
N LYS A 93 1.01 6.48 10.88
CA LYS A 93 0.50 7.54 11.75
C LYS A 93 -0.72 8.14 11.08
N THR A 94 -1.85 8.11 11.75
CA THR A 94 -3.09 8.65 11.21
C THR A 94 -3.62 9.80 12.05
N ALA A 95 -4.27 10.73 11.40
CA ALA A 95 -5.07 11.77 12.03
C ALA A 95 -6.39 11.91 11.24
N THR A 96 -7.50 11.86 11.95
CA THR A 96 -8.84 12.05 11.38
C THR A 96 -9.51 13.24 12.04
N ASP A 97 -10.13 14.09 11.25
CA ASP A 97 -10.93 15.24 11.70
C ASP A 97 -12.15 15.38 10.79
N SER A 98 -13.33 15.20 11.36
CA SER A 98 -14.61 15.53 10.72
C SER A 98 -14.74 14.98 9.27
N GLY A 99 -14.36 13.73 9.06
CA GLY A 99 -14.48 13.07 7.76
C GLY A 99 -13.27 13.16 6.85
N LYS A 100 -12.25 13.93 7.23
CA LYS A 100 -10.96 13.95 6.55
C LYS A 100 -9.95 13.14 7.33
N SER A 101 -9.20 12.30 6.63
CA SER A 101 -8.15 11.50 7.23
C SER A 101 -6.83 11.76 6.56
N LYS A 102 -5.77 11.85 7.36
CA LYS A 102 -4.39 11.92 6.90
C LYS A 102 -3.61 10.75 7.48
N ALA A 103 -2.82 10.10 6.66
CA ALA A 103 -1.92 9.05 7.10
C ALA A 103 -0.49 9.31 6.59
N ASN A 104 0.49 9.11 7.46
CA ASN A 104 1.88 8.96 7.08
C ASN A 104 2.22 7.48 7.12
N ILE A 105 2.83 6.98 6.08
CA ILE A 105 3.14 5.56 5.88
C ILE A 105 4.63 5.40 5.71
N ASP A 106 5.23 4.47 6.49
CA ASP A 106 6.60 3.99 6.29
C ASP A 106 6.53 2.46 6.22
N ALA A 107 6.65 1.92 5.02
CA ALA A 107 6.58 0.49 4.76
C ALA A 107 7.96 -0.02 4.35
N LYS A 108 8.36 -1.17 4.92
CA LYS A 108 9.57 -1.90 4.55
C LYS A 108 9.18 -3.31 4.17
N LEU A 109 9.63 -3.75 3.01
CA LEU A 109 9.42 -5.08 2.49
C LEU A 109 10.78 -5.76 2.35
N ASP A 110 10.98 -6.80 3.13
CA ASP A 110 12.12 -7.70 3.06
C ASP A 110 11.67 -8.97 2.34
N ILE A 111 12.20 -9.21 1.15
CA ILE A 111 11.84 -10.37 0.33
C ILE A 111 13.01 -11.34 0.35
N LYS A 112 12.76 -12.58 0.71
CA LYS A 112 13.80 -13.63 0.71
C LYS A 112 14.37 -13.82 -0.70
N GLY A 113 15.68 -13.76 -0.79
CA GLY A 113 16.39 -13.86 -2.08
C GLY A 113 16.59 -12.53 -2.80
N VAL A 114 16.11 -11.43 -2.23
CA VAL A 114 16.39 -10.06 -2.68
C VAL A 114 17.33 -9.42 -1.65
N GLU A 115 18.50 -8.98 -2.07
CA GLU A 115 19.49 -8.44 -1.13
C GLU A 115 19.09 -7.09 -0.51
N LYS A 116 18.28 -6.32 -1.21
CA LYS A 116 17.85 -4.99 -0.76
C LYS A 116 16.40 -4.98 -0.32
N ASN A 117 16.17 -4.40 0.85
CA ASN A 117 14.82 -4.10 1.32
C ASN A 117 14.17 -3.01 0.47
N ILE A 118 12.94 -3.24 0.05
CA ILE A 118 12.13 -2.22 -0.60
C ILE A 118 11.54 -1.34 0.50
N SER A 119 11.82 -0.04 0.45
CA SER A 119 11.25 0.95 1.39
C SER A 119 10.34 1.91 0.65
N LEU A 120 9.15 2.13 1.21
CA LEU A 120 8.20 3.12 0.71
C LEU A 120 7.81 4.04 1.84
N LYS A 121 7.98 5.34 1.61
CA LYS A 121 7.52 6.40 2.52
C LYS A 121 6.55 7.30 1.77
N GLY A 122 5.40 7.54 2.36
CA GLY A 122 4.38 8.33 1.71
C GLY A 122 3.39 8.97 2.66
N ASP A 123 2.64 9.90 2.09
CA ASP A 123 1.51 10.54 2.73
C ASP A 123 0.25 10.19 1.96
N VAL A 124 -0.82 9.91 2.68
CA VAL A 124 -2.16 9.68 2.14
C VAL A 124 -3.12 10.64 2.80
N ILE A 125 -3.95 11.28 2.01
CA ILE A 125 -5.09 12.09 2.48
C ILE A 125 -6.34 11.48 1.87
N ILE A 126 -7.33 11.21 2.69
CA ILE A 126 -8.68 10.83 2.26
C ILE A 126 -9.60 11.99 2.60
N ASP A 127 -10.17 12.62 1.59
CA ASP A 127 -11.12 13.72 1.79
C ASP A 127 -12.51 13.19 2.15
N SER A 128 -13.36 14.06 2.63
CA SER A 128 -14.72 13.73 3.05
C SER A 128 -15.62 13.16 1.93
N ASP A 129 -15.28 13.41 0.67
CA ASP A 129 -15.95 12.83 -0.50
C ASP A 129 -15.42 11.42 -0.88
N GLY A 130 -14.38 10.94 -0.21
CA GLY A 130 -13.70 9.69 -0.51
C GLY A 130 -12.57 9.81 -1.52
N THR A 131 -12.27 11.02 -2.02
CA THR A 131 -11.11 11.24 -2.88
C THR A 131 -9.83 10.97 -2.10
N ILE A 132 -8.95 10.16 -2.68
CA ILE A 132 -7.65 9.83 -2.11
C ILE A 132 -6.58 10.67 -2.80
N TYR A 133 -5.72 11.26 -2.00
CA TYR A 133 -4.48 11.89 -2.47
C TYR A 133 -3.31 11.11 -1.90
N VAL A 134 -2.37 10.73 -2.75
CA VAL A 134 -1.17 9.97 -2.38
C VAL A 134 0.07 10.73 -2.82
N LYS A 135 1.05 10.82 -1.94
CA LYS A 135 2.39 11.34 -2.25
C LYS A 135 3.43 10.34 -1.79
N ILE A 136 4.35 9.97 -2.67
CA ILE A 136 5.47 9.09 -2.34
C ILE A 136 6.70 9.95 -2.09
N ASN A 137 7.12 10.04 -0.82
CA ASN A 137 8.18 10.94 -0.40
C ASN A 137 9.59 10.47 -0.79
N ASN A 138 9.78 9.16 -0.99
CA ASN A 138 11.06 8.57 -1.40
C ASN A 138 10.98 7.90 -2.78
N PHE A 139 10.25 8.50 -3.72
CA PHE A 139 9.96 7.90 -5.02
C PHE A 139 11.22 7.51 -5.79
N LYS A 140 12.27 8.34 -5.75
CA LYS A 140 13.53 8.06 -6.43
C LYS A 140 14.21 6.79 -5.91
N ASP A 141 14.30 6.65 -4.58
CA ASP A 141 14.93 5.50 -3.95
C ASP A 141 14.11 4.24 -4.19
N LEU A 142 12.79 4.35 -4.05
CA LEU A 142 11.84 3.26 -4.32
C LEU A 142 11.99 2.79 -5.78
N TYR A 143 11.95 3.71 -6.73
CA TYR A 143 12.06 3.40 -8.15
C TYR A 143 13.41 2.74 -8.48
N GLY A 144 14.52 3.27 -7.92
CA GLY A 144 15.85 2.71 -8.08
C GLY A 144 15.95 1.27 -7.53
N THR A 145 15.39 1.03 -6.34
CA THR A 145 15.37 -0.31 -5.74
C THR A 145 14.52 -1.28 -6.56
N LEU A 146 13.35 -0.86 -7.03
CA LEU A 146 12.50 -1.69 -7.89
C LEU A 146 13.18 -2.03 -9.23
N LEU A 147 13.92 -1.09 -9.84
CA LEU A 147 14.72 -1.36 -11.03
C LEU A 147 15.76 -2.45 -10.77
N GLU A 148 16.51 -2.37 -9.66
CA GLU A 148 17.49 -3.39 -9.30
C GLU A 148 16.83 -4.76 -9.14
N VAL A 149 15.76 -4.86 -8.36
CA VAL A 149 15.03 -6.12 -8.13
C VAL A 149 14.53 -6.74 -9.44
N VAL A 150 13.96 -5.91 -10.32
CA VAL A 150 13.48 -6.38 -11.64
C VAL A 150 14.64 -6.87 -12.51
N MET A 151 15.79 -6.21 -12.45
CA MET A 151 16.95 -6.61 -13.24
C MET A 151 17.61 -7.86 -12.69
N GLU A 152 17.77 -7.98 -11.37
CA GLU A 152 18.28 -9.19 -10.73
C GLU A 152 17.42 -10.41 -11.11
N SER A 153 16.10 -10.30 -10.95
CA SER A 153 15.18 -11.38 -11.27
C SER A 153 15.09 -11.70 -12.76
N SER A 154 15.18 -10.69 -13.64
CA SER A 154 15.06 -10.89 -15.09
C SER A 154 16.35 -11.34 -15.76
N SER A 155 17.50 -11.07 -15.17
CA SER A 155 18.81 -11.47 -15.69
C SER A 155 19.13 -12.95 -15.42
N GLY A 156 18.46 -13.58 -14.44
CA GLY A 156 18.75 -14.94 -14.01
C GLY A 156 20.19 -15.11 -13.54
N GLY A 157 20.79 -14.08 -12.93
CA GLY A 157 22.16 -14.08 -12.45
C GLY A 157 23.23 -13.82 -13.53
N LYS A 158 22.84 -13.48 -14.77
CA LYS A 158 23.76 -13.21 -15.88
C LYS A 158 24.39 -11.82 -15.83
N MET A 159 23.80 -10.88 -15.09
CA MET A 159 24.34 -9.54 -14.88
C MET A 159 25.03 -9.47 -13.54
N SER A 160 26.24 -8.87 -13.53
CA SER A 160 26.93 -8.57 -12.28
C SER A 160 26.23 -7.42 -11.55
N ARG A 161 26.41 -7.34 -10.23
CA ARG A 161 25.87 -6.25 -9.42
C ARG A 161 26.29 -4.87 -9.93
N ALA A 162 27.55 -4.70 -10.30
CA ALA A 162 28.07 -3.45 -10.86
C ALA A 162 27.36 -3.05 -12.17
N GLN A 163 27.00 -4.02 -13.01
CA GLN A 163 26.22 -3.76 -14.23
C GLN A 163 24.81 -3.31 -13.91
N ILE A 164 24.16 -3.93 -12.93
CA ILE A 164 22.82 -3.57 -12.47
C ILE A 164 22.82 -2.15 -11.89
N GLU A 165 23.76 -1.84 -11.01
CA GLU A 165 23.91 -0.50 -10.43
C GLU A 165 24.19 0.58 -11.49
N THR A 166 25.07 0.28 -12.45
CA THR A 166 25.37 1.20 -13.56
C THR A 166 24.11 1.48 -14.38
N TYR A 167 23.34 0.45 -14.70
CA TYR A 167 22.10 0.60 -15.47
C TYR A 167 21.03 1.39 -14.69
N ARG A 168 20.87 1.09 -13.39
CA ARG A 168 20.01 1.84 -12.48
C ARG A 168 20.37 3.33 -12.52
N ASP A 169 21.64 3.66 -12.30
CA ASP A 169 22.10 5.05 -12.20
C ASP A 169 21.95 5.81 -13.53
N GLN A 170 22.18 5.14 -14.65
CA GLN A 170 21.93 5.71 -15.96
C GLN A 170 20.45 5.97 -16.18
N THR A 171 19.59 5.04 -15.77
CA THR A 171 18.13 5.18 -15.91
C THR A 171 17.60 6.30 -15.02
N LEU A 172 18.05 6.35 -13.75
CA LEU A 172 17.68 7.42 -12.83
C LEU A 172 18.12 8.80 -13.31
N ARG A 173 19.32 8.91 -13.92
CA ARG A 173 19.77 10.17 -14.53
C ARG A 173 18.93 10.59 -15.73
N LYS A 174 18.63 9.65 -16.64
CA LYS A 174 17.82 9.93 -17.83
C LYS A 174 16.38 10.33 -17.49
N MET A 175 15.83 9.84 -16.41
CA MET A 175 14.46 10.07 -15.96
C MET A 175 14.39 11.01 -14.74
N SER A 176 15.45 11.74 -14.43
CA SER A 176 15.50 12.55 -13.20
C SER A 176 14.37 13.55 -13.09
N SER A 177 14.04 14.24 -14.19
CA SER A 177 12.97 15.25 -14.23
C SER A 177 11.60 14.65 -13.92
N GLU A 178 11.28 13.50 -14.52
CA GLU A 178 10.02 12.78 -14.32
C GLU A 178 9.93 12.19 -12.90
N ILE A 179 11.04 11.64 -12.40
CA ILE A 179 11.16 11.07 -11.06
C ILE A 179 10.97 12.16 -10.00
N ASP A 180 11.64 13.31 -10.16
CA ASP A 180 11.52 14.43 -9.24
C ASP A 180 10.11 15.04 -9.27
N LYS A 181 9.49 15.10 -10.45
CA LYS A 181 8.09 15.51 -10.57
C LYS A 181 7.16 14.56 -9.85
N MET A 182 7.30 13.24 -10.03
CA MET A 182 6.46 12.25 -9.37
C MET A 182 6.64 12.23 -7.84
N GLY A 183 7.88 12.37 -7.36
CA GLY A 183 8.17 12.41 -5.93
C GLY A 183 7.65 13.67 -5.21
N ASN A 184 7.39 14.75 -5.95
CA ASN A 184 6.89 16.01 -5.39
C ASN A 184 5.40 16.27 -5.65
N THR A 185 4.74 15.38 -6.40
CA THR A 185 3.34 15.58 -6.82
C THR A 185 2.39 14.71 -6.00
N TRP A 186 1.27 15.29 -5.61
CA TRP A 186 0.14 14.54 -5.09
C TRP A 186 -0.63 13.89 -6.24
N MET A 187 -0.74 12.59 -6.21
CA MET A 187 -1.60 11.84 -7.12
C MET A 187 -3.01 11.81 -6.54
N LYS A 188 -3.97 12.24 -7.33
CA LYS A 188 -5.40 12.18 -6.98
C LYS A 188 -5.98 10.90 -7.56
N ILE A 189 -6.75 10.18 -6.76
CA ILE A 189 -7.48 8.99 -7.16
C ILE A 189 -8.93 9.21 -6.72
N SER A 190 -9.83 9.24 -7.69
CA SER A 190 -11.27 9.41 -7.38
C SER A 190 -11.90 8.07 -6.97
N PRO A 191 -12.99 8.08 -6.20
CA PRO A 191 -13.73 6.85 -5.87
C PRO A 191 -14.15 6.06 -7.11
N ASP A 192 -14.45 6.76 -8.21
CA ASP A 192 -14.86 6.15 -9.48
C ASP A 192 -13.75 5.33 -10.15
N GLU A 193 -12.49 5.69 -9.90
CA GLU A 193 -11.33 5.00 -10.48
C GLU A 193 -10.98 3.70 -9.71
N ILE A 194 -11.46 3.56 -8.47
CA ILE A 194 -11.15 2.39 -7.62
C ILE A 194 -12.19 1.29 -7.80
N GLY A 195 -13.46 1.67 -7.97
CA GLY A 195 -14.57 0.74 -8.18
C GLY A 195 -15.69 0.83 -7.14
N ASP A 196 -16.74 0.10 -7.41
CA ASP A 196 -18.00 0.21 -6.64
C ASP A 196 -17.89 -0.30 -5.20
N GLU A 197 -17.07 -1.31 -4.94
CA GLU A 197 -16.85 -1.81 -3.59
C GLU A 197 -16.22 -0.74 -2.69
N TYR A 198 -15.27 0.02 -3.24
CA TYR A 198 -14.66 1.14 -2.52
C TYR A 198 -15.67 2.26 -2.26
N LYS A 199 -16.50 2.62 -3.25
CA LYS A 199 -17.58 3.61 -3.08
C LYS A 199 -18.53 3.21 -1.96
N CYS A 200 -18.98 1.96 -1.95
CA CYS A 200 -19.84 1.43 -0.89
C CYS A 200 -19.18 1.58 0.48
N GLY A 201 -17.87 1.26 0.60
CA GLY A 201 -17.10 1.44 1.83
C GLY A 201 -17.00 2.91 2.25
N ILE A 202 -16.76 3.82 1.32
CA ILE A 202 -16.71 5.27 1.60
C ILE A 202 -18.07 5.80 2.03
N ASP A 203 -19.16 5.39 1.38
CA ASP A 203 -20.50 5.82 1.74
C ASP A 203 -20.90 5.29 3.13
N ALA A 204 -20.54 4.06 3.47
CA ALA A 204 -20.70 3.53 4.82
C ALA A 204 -19.90 4.34 5.85
N LEU A 205 -18.63 4.68 5.55
CA LEU A 205 -17.82 5.53 6.41
C LEU A 205 -18.43 6.94 6.60
N LYS A 206 -18.92 7.56 5.53
CA LYS A 206 -19.61 8.85 5.59
C LYS A 206 -20.84 8.77 6.48
N LYS A 207 -21.64 7.71 6.33
CA LYS A 207 -22.82 7.49 7.15
C LYS A 207 -22.45 7.34 8.62
N ILE A 208 -21.44 6.53 8.94
CA ILE A 208 -20.91 6.39 10.29
C ILE A 208 -20.43 7.73 10.86
N GLN A 209 -19.75 8.56 10.07
CA GLN A 209 -19.22 9.85 10.53
C GLN A 209 -20.33 10.90 10.74
N SER A 210 -21.32 10.95 9.86
CA SER A 210 -22.40 11.96 9.89
C SER A 210 -23.51 11.61 10.86
N ASP A 211 -23.80 10.33 11.07
CA ASP A 211 -24.96 9.86 11.84
C ASP A 211 -24.52 9.28 13.20
N GLU A 212 -24.94 9.98 14.27
CA GLU A 212 -24.67 9.54 15.64
C GLU A 212 -25.40 8.26 16.02
N SER A 213 -26.60 8.02 15.45
CA SER A 213 -27.37 6.81 15.73
C SER A 213 -26.68 5.58 15.19
N VAL A 214 -26.13 5.68 13.97
CA VAL A 214 -25.33 4.61 13.35
C VAL A 214 -24.06 4.33 14.15
N ARG A 215 -23.40 5.37 14.67
CA ARG A 215 -22.22 5.15 15.54
C ARG A 215 -22.59 4.44 16.85
N LYS A 216 -23.70 4.83 17.46
CA LYS A 216 -24.19 4.17 18.69
C LYS A 216 -24.54 2.71 18.43
N GLU A 217 -25.26 2.43 17.36
CA GLU A 217 -25.61 1.06 16.97
C GLU A 217 -24.35 0.21 16.71
N LEU A 218 -23.43 0.72 15.95
CA LEU A 218 -22.14 0.07 15.67
C LEU A 218 -21.37 -0.21 16.96
N ALA A 219 -21.32 0.77 17.88
CA ALA A 219 -20.67 0.58 19.17
C ALA A 219 -21.37 -0.51 20.02
N GLN A 220 -22.68 -0.60 19.98
CA GLN A 220 -23.46 -1.64 20.67
C GLN A 220 -23.22 -3.04 20.09
N ILE A 221 -23.25 -3.18 18.74
CA ILE A 221 -22.95 -4.44 18.05
C ILE A 221 -21.53 -4.89 18.42
N TYR A 222 -20.59 -3.97 18.45
CA TYR A 222 -19.22 -4.26 18.81
C TYR A 222 -19.08 -4.66 20.28
N GLN A 223 -19.70 -3.94 21.21
CA GLN A 223 -19.69 -4.29 22.65
C GLN A 223 -20.24 -5.70 22.90
N LYS A 224 -21.25 -6.10 22.14
CA LYS A 224 -21.86 -7.43 22.25
C LYS A 224 -20.99 -8.53 21.64
N ASN A 225 -20.25 -8.22 20.57
CA ASN A 225 -19.46 -9.16 19.78
C ASN A 225 -17.98 -8.73 19.66
N SER A 226 -17.38 -8.28 20.76
CA SER A 226 -15.96 -7.95 20.77
C SER A 226 -15.13 -9.16 20.32
N PHE A 227 -14.50 -9.04 19.16
CA PHE A 227 -13.74 -10.12 18.51
C PHE A 227 -12.24 -10.09 18.84
N PHE A 228 -11.81 -9.22 19.75
CA PHE A 228 -10.48 -9.27 20.31
C PHE A 228 -10.49 -9.78 21.75
N THR A 229 -9.48 -10.56 22.07
CA THR A 229 -9.17 -10.97 23.44
C THR A 229 -7.81 -10.41 23.83
N ILE A 230 -7.62 -10.08 25.09
CA ILE A 230 -6.31 -9.68 25.62
C ILE A 230 -5.51 -10.95 25.87
N LYS A 231 -4.35 -11.06 25.19
CA LYS A 231 -3.40 -12.14 25.40
C LYS A 231 -2.43 -11.82 26.53
N ASP A 232 -1.96 -10.57 26.62
CA ASP A 232 -1.12 -10.08 27.71
C ASP A 232 -1.48 -8.62 28.05
N SER A 233 -1.62 -8.36 29.36
CA SER A 233 -1.91 -7.04 29.92
C SER A 233 -0.67 -6.30 30.43
N LYS A 234 0.53 -6.88 30.28
CA LYS A 234 1.78 -6.38 30.85
C LYS A 234 2.73 -5.76 29.86
N ILE A 235 2.24 -5.27 28.73
CA ILE A 235 3.11 -4.55 27.80
C ILE A 235 3.52 -3.23 28.47
N SER A 236 4.83 -3.02 28.55
CA SER A 236 5.43 -1.84 29.17
C SER A 236 4.83 -0.55 28.62
N ASP A 237 4.49 0.33 29.54
CA ASP A 237 3.95 1.66 29.28
C ASP A 237 4.82 2.44 28.28
N ARG A 238 4.21 2.82 27.19
CA ARG A 238 4.79 3.80 26.28
C ARG A 238 3.96 5.08 26.36
N ASN A 239 4.54 6.12 26.88
CA ASN A 239 3.94 7.45 27.02
C ASN A 239 2.76 7.56 28.01
N GLY A 240 2.81 6.89 29.15
CA GLY A 240 1.79 7.02 30.20
C GLY A 240 0.50 6.23 29.95
N GLY A 241 0.47 5.37 28.94
CA GLY A 241 -0.65 4.51 28.61
C GLY A 241 -0.39 3.03 28.93
N ARG A 242 -1.43 2.26 29.15
CA ARG A 242 -1.32 0.79 29.27
C ARG A 242 -1.26 0.16 27.89
N GLY A 243 -0.28 -0.72 27.67
CA GLY A 243 -0.20 -1.54 26.47
C GLY A 243 -0.88 -2.90 26.67
N PHE A 244 -1.50 -3.41 25.62
CA PHE A 244 -2.15 -4.72 25.63
C PHE A 244 -1.73 -5.53 24.41
N GLU A 245 -1.48 -6.82 24.58
CA GLU A 245 -1.36 -7.73 23.45
C GLU A 245 -2.75 -8.29 23.13
N LEU A 246 -3.16 -8.11 21.88
CA LEU A 246 -4.47 -8.51 21.39
C LEU A 246 -4.38 -9.76 20.55
N GLN A 247 -5.37 -10.63 20.70
CA GLN A 247 -5.57 -11.79 19.85
C GLN A 247 -6.96 -11.72 19.22
N GLY A 248 -7.04 -11.85 17.88
CA GLY A 248 -8.31 -11.93 17.18
C GLY A 248 -9.02 -13.27 17.42
N ASP A 249 -10.34 -13.21 17.60
CA ASP A 249 -11.22 -14.38 17.69
C ASP A 249 -12.09 -14.43 16.43
N ASN A 250 -11.77 -15.34 15.51
CA ASN A 250 -12.48 -15.48 14.24
C ASN A 250 -13.95 -15.84 14.41
N SER A 251 -14.33 -16.56 15.48
CA SER A 251 -15.73 -16.93 15.72
C SER A 251 -16.56 -15.72 16.13
N LYS A 252 -15.99 -14.84 16.94
CA LYS A 252 -16.62 -13.58 17.34
C LYS A 252 -16.66 -12.59 16.18
N LEU A 253 -15.61 -12.54 15.33
CA LEU A 253 -15.60 -11.73 14.14
C LEU A 253 -16.71 -12.13 13.16
N SER A 254 -16.96 -13.43 12.99
CA SER A 254 -18.08 -13.91 12.17
C SER A 254 -19.42 -13.43 12.73
N LYS A 255 -19.66 -13.59 14.03
CA LYS A 255 -20.89 -13.12 14.67
C LYS A 255 -21.08 -11.62 14.54
N PHE A 256 -20.01 -10.85 14.71
CA PHE A 256 -20.04 -9.41 14.52
C PHE A 256 -20.46 -9.05 13.09
N ASN A 257 -19.86 -9.70 12.09
CA ASN A 257 -20.20 -9.46 10.68
C ASN A 257 -21.66 -9.86 10.36
N ASP A 258 -22.15 -10.93 10.96
CA ASP A 258 -23.53 -11.37 10.76
C ASP A 258 -24.53 -10.38 11.38
N GLU A 259 -24.27 -9.86 12.57
CA GLU A 259 -25.11 -8.80 13.16
C GLU A 259 -25.03 -7.50 12.38
N LEU A 260 -23.84 -7.12 11.89
CA LEU A 260 -23.67 -5.91 11.06
C LEU A 260 -24.45 -5.97 9.75
N LYS A 261 -24.58 -7.16 9.14
CA LYS A 261 -25.37 -7.36 7.92
C LYS A 261 -26.87 -7.27 8.16
N ASN A 262 -27.32 -7.50 9.38
CA ASN A 262 -28.73 -7.56 9.76
C ASN A 262 -29.23 -6.25 10.39
N SER A 263 -28.34 -5.27 10.60
CA SER A 263 -28.64 -3.93 11.11
C SER A 263 -28.85 -2.92 9.95
#